data_1bb221d1ae468d0e9c060fa390137b27
#
_entry.id   1bb221d1ae468d0e9c060fa390137b27
#
_cell.length_a   1.000
_cell.length_b   1.000
_cell.length_c   1.000
_cell.angle_alpha   90.00
_cell.angle_beta   90.00
_cell.angle_gamma   90.00
#
_symmetry.space_group_name_H-M   'P 1'
#
loop_
_entity.id
_entity.type
_entity.pdbx_description
1 polymer ?
#
loop_
_entity_poly.entity_id
_entity_poly.type
_entity_poly.pdbx_seq_one_letter_code
_entity_poly.pdbx_strand_id
1 'polypeptide(L)'
;QTQMMAMVLGNQVAAKGASVRVLLCDAAATLAVQGASFPTFEPAGRTPQDLLRGLMQKGATVEVCAIFLPNTEYESSDLLDGVGVAKPGPIADHMMKPGVRYFTF
;
A
#
# COMPACT_ATOMS: atom_id res chain seq x y z
N GLN A 1 13.65 3.65 4.43
CA GLN A 1 14.14 2.49 3.66
C GLN A 1 13.17 1.30 3.71
N THR A 2 12.61 1.00 4.87
CA THR A 2 11.70 -0.14 5.04
C THR A 2 10.49 -0.05 4.11
N GLN A 3 9.84 1.11 4.05
CA GLN A 3 8.71 1.33 3.15
C GLN A 3 9.11 1.14 1.69
N MET A 4 10.28 1.65 1.32
CA MET A 4 10.79 1.50 -0.04
C MET A 4 11.01 0.04 -0.38
N MET A 5 11.64 -0.73 0.52
CA MET A 5 11.89 -2.15 0.30
C MET A 5 10.62 -2.97 0.21
N ALA A 6 9.62 -2.65 1.03
CA ALA A 6 8.30 -3.27 0.93
C ALA A 6 7.70 -3.09 -0.46
N MET A 7 7.79 -1.89 -1.01
CA MET A 7 7.26 -1.59 -2.34
C MET A 7 8.08 -2.26 -3.45
N VAL A 8 9.39 -2.34 -3.30
CA VAL A 8 10.27 -3.07 -4.24
C VAL A 8 9.86 -4.54 -4.30
N LEU A 9 9.75 -5.18 -3.15
CA LEU A 9 9.38 -6.60 -3.08
C LEU A 9 7.96 -6.84 -3.58
N GLY A 10 7.02 -5.97 -3.24
CA GLY A 10 5.65 -6.07 -3.74
C GLY A 10 5.59 -6.01 -5.26
N ASN A 11 6.33 -5.09 -5.88
CA ASN A 11 6.42 -5.01 -7.34
C ASN A 11 7.04 -6.26 -7.96
N GLN A 12 8.06 -6.83 -7.34
CA GLN A 12 8.69 -8.07 -7.81
C GLN A 12 7.73 -9.25 -7.73
N VAL A 13 6.98 -9.36 -6.65
CA VAL A 13 5.99 -10.44 -6.47
C VAL A 13 4.86 -10.28 -7.48
N ALA A 14 4.38 -9.08 -7.73
CA ALA A 14 3.38 -8.80 -8.76
C ALA A 14 3.89 -9.17 -10.16
N ALA A 15 5.17 -8.87 -10.46
CA ALA A 15 5.80 -9.22 -11.73
C ALA A 15 5.89 -10.72 -11.94
N LYS A 16 5.86 -11.52 -10.87
CA LYS A 16 5.85 -12.99 -10.94
C LYS A 16 4.44 -13.57 -11.07
N GLY A 17 3.43 -12.73 -11.22
CA GLY A 17 2.06 -13.15 -11.47
C GLY A 17 1.18 -13.31 -10.23
N ALA A 18 1.68 -12.98 -9.05
CA ALA A 18 0.85 -13.04 -7.84
C ALA A 18 -0.10 -11.84 -7.75
N SER A 19 -1.28 -12.06 -7.18
CA SER A 19 -2.17 -10.98 -6.78
C SER A 19 -1.66 -10.38 -5.47
N VAL A 20 -1.49 -9.07 -5.45
CA VAL A 20 -0.94 -8.35 -4.30
C VAL A 20 -2.03 -7.48 -3.67
N ARG A 21 -2.13 -7.55 -2.36
CA ARG A 21 -2.97 -6.66 -1.56
C ARG A 21 -2.09 -5.98 -0.52
N VAL A 22 -2.21 -4.66 -0.45
CA VAL A 22 -1.41 -3.84 0.46
C VAL A 22 -2.33 -3.16 1.45
N LEU A 23 -2.11 -3.39 2.73
CA LEU A 23 -2.80 -2.67 3.81
C LEU A 23 -1.79 -1.71 4.45
N LEU A 24 -2.11 -0.43 4.37
CA LEU A 24 -1.27 0.64 4.89
C LEU A 24 -1.89 1.19 6.17
N CYS A 25 -1.11 1.19 7.25
CA CYS A 25 -1.54 1.73 8.54
C CYS A 25 -0.51 2.70 9.09
N ASP A 26 -0.94 3.60 9.96
CA ASP A 26 -0.10 4.56 10.67
C ASP A 26 0.81 5.35 9.71
N ALA A 27 2.09 5.42 9.98
CA ALA A 27 3.04 6.17 9.14
C ALA A 27 3.02 5.69 7.67
N ALA A 28 2.86 4.39 7.43
CA ALA A 28 2.81 3.85 6.08
C ALA A 28 1.57 4.30 5.30
N ALA A 29 0.48 4.62 5.99
CA ALA A 29 -0.74 5.08 5.31
C ALA A 29 -0.55 6.44 4.63
N THR A 30 0.43 7.24 5.02
CA THR A 30 0.77 8.48 4.33
C THR A 30 1.28 8.26 2.91
N LEU A 31 1.77 7.06 2.59
CA LEU A 31 2.12 6.70 1.21
C LEU A 31 0.94 6.81 0.25
N ALA A 32 -0.27 6.67 0.76
CA ALA A 32 -1.50 6.76 -0.03
C ALA A 32 -2.07 8.17 -0.11
N VAL A 33 -1.44 9.17 0.50
CA VAL A 33 -1.94 10.54 0.53
C VAL A 33 -1.39 11.33 -0.65
N GLN A 34 -2.27 11.99 -1.39
CA GLN A 34 -1.89 12.87 -2.50
C GLN A 34 -1.05 14.04 -1.99
N GLY A 35 0.00 14.38 -2.73
CA GLY A 35 0.84 15.53 -2.43
C GLY A 35 1.82 15.34 -1.28
N ALA A 36 1.82 14.18 -0.62
CA ALA A 36 2.81 13.89 0.41
C ALA A 36 4.21 13.76 -0.20
N SER A 37 5.21 14.23 0.53
CA SER A 37 6.61 14.20 0.08
C SER A 37 7.34 12.99 0.66
N PHE A 38 8.12 12.35 -0.18
CA PHE A 38 8.94 11.19 0.21
C PHE A 38 10.33 11.34 -0.38
N PRO A 39 11.37 10.82 0.31
CA PRO A 39 12.71 10.82 -0.26
C PRO A 39 12.78 9.84 -1.44
N THR A 40 13.68 10.14 -2.37
CA THR A 40 14.04 9.22 -3.43
C THR A 40 15.14 8.28 -2.94
N PHE A 41 15.15 7.07 -3.47
CA PHE A 41 16.15 6.05 -3.11
C PHE A 41 16.86 5.53 -4.35
N GLU A 42 18.18 5.44 -4.22
CA GLU A 42 19.02 4.85 -5.28
C GLU A 42 18.93 3.31 -5.21
N PRO A 43 19.16 2.58 -6.33
CA PRO A 43 19.64 3.11 -7.63
C PRO A 43 18.55 3.64 -8.57
N ALA A 44 17.26 3.41 -8.26
CA ALA A 44 16.17 3.73 -9.18
C ALA A 44 15.81 5.23 -9.20
N GLY A 45 16.19 6.00 -8.18
CA GLY A 45 15.82 7.42 -8.06
C GLY A 45 14.32 7.60 -7.90
N ARG A 46 13.62 6.67 -7.23
CA ARG A 46 12.17 6.66 -7.06
C ARG A 46 11.79 6.81 -5.60
N THR A 47 10.58 7.30 -5.35
CA THR A 47 10.00 7.35 -4.02
C THR A 47 9.19 6.08 -3.73
N PRO A 48 8.94 5.76 -2.45
CA PRO A 48 8.02 4.67 -2.11
C PRO A 48 6.61 4.87 -2.71
N GLN A 49 6.14 6.11 -2.79
CA GLN A 49 4.83 6.40 -3.40
C GLN A 49 4.82 6.12 -4.90
N ASP A 50 5.92 6.39 -5.60
CA ASP A 50 6.04 6.05 -7.03
C ASP A 50 5.87 4.55 -7.24
N LEU A 51 6.51 3.75 -6.37
CA LEU A 51 6.43 2.29 -6.47
C LEU A 51 5.05 1.77 -6.06
N LEU A 52 4.39 2.43 -5.12
CA LEU A 52 3.00 2.12 -4.76
C LEU A 52 2.08 2.33 -5.96
N ARG A 53 2.23 3.45 -6.65
CA ARG A 53 1.47 3.71 -7.89
C ARG A 53 1.74 2.66 -8.96
N GLY A 54 2.99 2.23 -9.10
CA GLY A 54 3.37 1.16 -10.02
C GLY A 54 2.67 -0.16 -9.69
N LEU A 55 2.57 -0.50 -8.41
CA LEU A 55 1.82 -1.66 -7.94
C LEU A 55 0.34 -1.57 -8.32
N MET A 56 -0.27 -0.42 -8.09
CA MET A 56 -1.68 -0.20 -8.43
C MET A 56 -1.92 -0.34 -9.92
N GLN A 57 -1.01 0.14 -10.76
CA GLN A 57 -1.07 -0.02 -12.22
C GLN A 57 -0.99 -1.48 -12.64
N LYS A 58 -0.34 -2.33 -11.84
CA LYS A 58 -0.28 -3.79 -12.06
C LYS A 58 -1.49 -4.53 -11.52
N GLY A 59 -2.47 -3.82 -11.00
CA GLY A 59 -3.72 -4.40 -10.51
C GLY A 59 -3.74 -4.73 -9.02
N ALA A 60 -2.74 -4.32 -8.25
CA ALA A 60 -2.74 -4.53 -6.81
C ALA A 60 -3.87 -3.76 -6.13
N THR A 61 -4.46 -4.37 -5.11
CA THR A 61 -5.43 -3.70 -4.23
C THR A 61 -4.65 -2.99 -3.13
N VAL A 62 -4.84 -1.68 -3.03
CA VAL A 62 -4.19 -0.86 -2.00
C VAL A 62 -5.26 -0.19 -1.16
N GLU A 63 -5.15 -0.34 0.15
CA GLU A 63 -6.11 0.19 1.11
C GLU A 63 -5.38 0.77 2.31
N VAL A 64 -5.96 1.82 2.89
CA VAL A 64 -5.57 2.29 4.22
C VAL A 64 -6.43 1.61 5.27
N CYS A 65 -5.88 1.41 6.47
CA CYS A 65 -6.64 0.77 7.54
C CYS A 65 -7.82 1.65 7.97
N ALA A 66 -8.87 1.00 8.47
CA ALA A 66 -10.14 1.67 8.81
C ALA A 66 -10.00 2.78 9.84
N ILE A 67 -8.97 2.71 10.67
CA ILE A 67 -8.74 3.69 11.73
C ILE A 67 -7.82 4.84 11.33
N PHE A 68 -7.29 4.85 10.11
CA PHE A 68 -6.37 5.91 9.67
C PHE A 68 -7.08 7.25 9.54
N LEU A 69 -8.10 7.32 8.67
CA LEU A 69 -8.80 8.59 8.41
C LEU A 69 -9.45 9.18 9.67
N PRO A 70 -10.17 8.39 10.51
CA PRO A 70 -10.78 8.97 11.72
C PRO A 70 -9.79 9.55 12.72
N ASN A 71 -8.52 9.13 12.67
CA ASN A 71 -7.48 9.56 13.60
C ASN A 71 -6.47 10.52 12.97
N THR A 72 -6.76 11.04 11.80
CA THR A 72 -5.93 12.03 11.10
C THR A 72 -6.80 13.17 10.59
N GLU A 73 -6.17 14.19 10.04
CA GLU A 73 -6.86 15.30 9.38
C GLU A 73 -7.25 14.98 7.94
N TYR A 74 -6.84 13.82 7.42
CA TYR A 74 -7.11 13.43 6.04
C TYR A 74 -8.54 12.92 5.86
N GLU A 75 -9.08 13.17 4.68
CA GLU A 75 -10.34 12.64 4.21
C GLU A 75 -10.09 11.65 3.07
N SER A 76 -11.11 10.88 2.70
CA SER A 76 -10.97 9.92 1.59
C SER A 76 -10.59 10.59 0.26
N SER A 77 -10.99 11.84 0.05
CA SER A 77 -10.61 12.63 -1.13
C SER A 77 -9.13 13.00 -1.18
N ASP A 78 -8.43 12.90 -0.04
CA ASP A 78 -6.98 13.16 0.02
C ASP A 78 -6.15 11.95 -0.41
N LEU A 79 -6.77 10.79 -0.55
CA LEU A 79 -6.07 9.57 -0.95
C LEU A 79 -5.82 9.55 -2.46
N LEU A 80 -4.79 8.82 -2.87
CA LEU A 80 -4.54 8.55 -4.29
C LEU A 80 -5.76 7.85 -4.91
N ASP A 81 -6.03 8.14 -6.17
CA ASP A 81 -7.12 7.49 -6.91
C ASP A 81 -6.93 5.96 -6.87
N GLY A 82 -8.01 5.26 -6.54
CA GLY A 82 -8.01 3.80 -6.47
C GLY A 82 -7.67 3.22 -5.11
N VAL A 83 -7.20 4.03 -4.17
CA VAL A 83 -6.95 3.58 -2.79
C VAL A 83 -8.27 3.51 -2.04
N GLY A 84 -8.56 2.34 -1.47
CA GLY A 84 -9.74 2.12 -0.65
C GLY A 84 -9.46 2.23 0.84
N VAL A 85 -10.53 2.08 1.62
CA VAL A 85 -10.44 1.96 3.08
C VAL A 85 -10.77 0.53 3.45
N ALA A 86 -9.83 -0.15 4.09
CA ALA A 86 -9.99 -1.54 4.48
C ALA A 86 -11.00 -1.68 5.61
N LYS A 87 -11.91 -2.62 5.47
CA LYS A 87 -12.83 -3.00 6.54
C LYS A 87 -12.27 -4.24 7.24
N PRO A 88 -12.26 -4.28 8.58
CA PRO A 88 -11.64 -5.40 9.31
C PRO A 88 -12.21 -6.77 8.95
N GLY A 89 -13.53 -6.90 8.78
CA GLY A 89 -14.16 -8.17 8.42
C GLY A 89 -13.63 -8.75 7.10
N PRO A 90 -13.76 -8.03 5.97
CA PRO A 90 -13.23 -8.48 4.69
C PRO A 90 -11.72 -8.72 4.70
N ILE A 91 -10.94 -7.93 5.44
CA ILE A 91 -9.50 -8.17 5.57
C ILE A 91 -9.26 -9.49 6.30
N ALA A 92 -9.95 -9.74 7.41
CA ALA A 92 -9.83 -10.99 8.15
C ALA A 92 -10.22 -12.19 7.28
N ASP A 93 -11.27 -12.07 6.50
CA ASP A 93 -11.68 -13.13 5.55
C ASP A 93 -10.56 -13.42 4.54
N HIS A 94 -9.94 -12.37 4.00
CA HIS A 94 -8.82 -12.53 3.09
C HIS A 94 -7.63 -13.21 3.77
N MET A 95 -7.33 -12.83 5.00
CA MET A 95 -6.24 -13.40 5.78
C MET A 95 -6.43 -14.89 6.05
N MET A 96 -7.66 -15.37 6.09
CA MET A 96 -7.96 -16.78 6.37
C MET A 96 -8.01 -17.65 5.12
N LYS A 97 -7.86 -17.07 3.92
CA LYS A 97 -7.89 -17.85 2.67
C LYS A 97 -6.64 -18.71 2.53
N PRO A 98 -6.79 -19.97 2.07
CA PRO A 98 -5.65 -20.80 1.72
C PRO A 98 -4.83 -20.16 0.60
N GLY A 99 -3.51 -20.34 0.64
CA GLY A 99 -2.61 -19.86 -0.40
C GLY A 99 -2.22 -18.38 -0.28
N VAL A 100 -2.75 -17.65 0.70
CA VAL A 100 -2.34 -16.27 0.96
C VAL A 100 -1.10 -16.29 1.83
N ARG A 101 -0.10 -15.50 1.42
CA ARG A 101 1.14 -15.29 2.18
C ARG A 101 1.15 -13.87 2.72
N TYR A 102 1.64 -13.71 3.94
CA TYR A 102 1.67 -12.42 4.63
C TYR A 102 3.09 -11.95 4.82
N PHE A 103 3.28 -10.65 4.61
CA PHE A 103 4.55 -9.97 4.87
C PHE A 103 4.24 -8.69 5.60
N THR A 104 4.91 -8.46 6.71
CA THR A 104 4.75 -7.25 7.53
C THR A 104 6.08 -6.51 7.58
N PHE A 105 6.01 -5.21 7.41
CA PHE A 105 7.18 -4.35 7.40
C PHE A 105 7.06 -3.21 8.42
#